data_45400ecc331c8ec33032a54e131b157f
#
_entry.id   45400ecc331c8ec33032a54e131b157f
#
_cell.length_a   1.000
_cell.length_b   1.000
_cell.length_c   1.000
_cell.angle_alpha   90.00
_cell.angle_beta   90.00
_cell.angle_gamma   90.00
#
_symmetry.space_group_name_H-M   'P 1'
#
loop_
_entity.id
_entity.type
_entity.pdbx_description
1 polymer ?
#
loop_
_entity_poly.entity_id
_entity_poly.type
_entity_poly.pdbx_seq_one_letter_code
_entity_poly.pdbx_strand_id
1 'polypeptide(L)'
;MKTLKGKHLELLHDTHPDNLTELLLSLRHVERDFIVSEIIHDPELLPDIGKAITRIAHARQNKERVMIFGDYDVDGISSTAALFLFLRDELGMDVSYRLPHRVYDGYGIKSYHIDEIASKGVKLIITVDCGTKDREPIEYARNLGMDVIVTDHHSCPLVLPDCIAVINSLRQDSLYPFRGLSGSGVTWKVIHALSDFFSPERTQDILQKYVDIVSL
;
A
#
# COMPACT_ATOMS: atom_id res chain seq x y z
N MET A 1 -33.12 -21.11 -11.71
CA MET A 1 -32.89 -20.42 -13.00
C MET A 1 -31.59 -20.88 -13.62
N LYS A 2 -31.48 -20.95 -14.96
CA LYS A 2 -30.21 -21.25 -15.65
C LYS A 2 -29.74 -20.03 -16.42
N THR A 3 -28.41 -19.73 -16.35
CA THR A 3 -27.81 -18.72 -17.21
C THR A 3 -27.78 -19.15 -18.68
N LEU A 4 -27.52 -18.21 -19.59
CA LEU A 4 -27.30 -18.49 -21.01
C LEU A 4 -26.16 -19.50 -21.27
N LYS A 5 -25.21 -19.64 -20.34
CA LYS A 5 -24.11 -20.63 -20.38
C LYS A 5 -24.43 -21.92 -19.59
N GLY A 6 -25.72 -22.15 -19.25
CA GLY A 6 -26.17 -23.37 -18.56
C GLY A 6 -25.82 -23.50 -17.09
N LYS A 7 -25.22 -22.48 -16.48
CA LYS A 7 -24.94 -22.48 -15.03
C LYS A 7 -26.23 -22.34 -14.23
N HIS A 8 -26.34 -23.07 -13.13
CA HIS A 8 -27.43 -22.91 -12.19
C HIS A 8 -27.31 -21.56 -11.45
N LEU A 9 -28.40 -20.80 -11.41
CA LEU A 9 -28.56 -19.65 -10.52
C LEU A 9 -29.45 -20.08 -9.36
N GLU A 10 -28.95 -19.96 -8.17
CA GLU A 10 -29.65 -20.15 -6.92
C GLU A 10 -29.95 -18.80 -6.30
N LEU A 11 -31.20 -18.58 -5.88
CA LEU A 11 -31.52 -17.40 -5.11
C LEU A 11 -31.06 -17.65 -3.68
N LEU A 12 -30.22 -16.78 -3.17
CA LEU A 12 -29.73 -16.85 -1.80
C LEU A 12 -30.82 -16.43 -0.78
N HIS A 13 -31.92 -15.84 -1.26
CA HIS A 13 -33.04 -15.41 -0.45
C HIS A 13 -34.35 -15.49 -1.23
N ASP A 14 -35.39 -16.05 -0.61
CA ASP A 14 -36.70 -16.31 -1.28
C ASP A 14 -37.66 -15.12 -1.22
N THR A 15 -37.35 -14.06 -0.49
CA THR A 15 -38.22 -12.89 -0.30
C THR A 15 -37.56 -11.62 -0.81
N HIS A 16 -38.36 -10.69 -1.34
CA HIS A 16 -37.93 -9.33 -1.59
C HIS A 16 -37.67 -8.64 -0.24
N PRO A 17 -36.45 -8.19 0.02
CA PRO A 17 -36.16 -7.54 1.30
C PRO A 17 -36.80 -6.15 1.34
N ASP A 18 -37.41 -5.81 2.46
CA ASP A 18 -37.89 -4.44 2.72
C ASP A 18 -36.72 -3.45 2.78
N ASN A 19 -35.52 -3.96 3.12
CA ASN A 19 -34.28 -3.20 3.15
C ASN A 19 -33.14 -3.97 2.45
N LEU A 20 -32.81 -3.56 1.24
CA LEU A 20 -31.75 -4.17 0.43
C LEU A 20 -30.37 -4.05 1.13
N THR A 21 -30.11 -2.95 1.81
CA THR A 21 -28.83 -2.74 2.54
C THR A 21 -28.65 -3.80 3.60
N GLU A 22 -29.64 -4.02 4.46
CA GLU A 22 -29.57 -5.02 5.53
C GLU A 22 -29.40 -6.44 4.97
N LEU A 23 -30.09 -6.76 3.89
CA LEU A 23 -29.89 -8.05 3.22
C LEU A 23 -28.45 -8.20 2.70
N LEU A 24 -27.90 -7.21 2.03
CA LEU A 24 -26.54 -7.27 1.49
C LEU A 24 -25.48 -7.37 2.61
N LEU A 25 -25.68 -6.70 3.73
CA LEU A 25 -24.81 -6.80 4.90
C LEU A 25 -24.85 -8.21 5.49
N SER A 26 -26.06 -8.75 5.70
CA SER A 26 -26.22 -10.08 6.28
C SER A 26 -25.61 -11.18 5.39
N LEU A 27 -25.81 -11.11 4.07
CA LEU A 27 -25.22 -12.05 3.09
C LEU A 27 -23.70 -12.00 3.03
N ARG A 28 -23.09 -10.88 3.43
CA ARG A 28 -21.64 -10.70 3.50
C ARG A 28 -21.06 -10.88 4.89
N HIS A 29 -21.92 -11.20 5.89
CA HIS A 29 -21.52 -11.29 7.29
C HIS A 29 -20.85 -10.02 7.81
N VAL A 30 -21.32 -8.85 7.35
CA VAL A 30 -20.81 -7.54 7.74
C VAL A 30 -21.81 -6.88 8.68
N GLU A 31 -21.34 -6.53 9.87
CA GLU A 31 -22.14 -5.76 10.82
C GLU A 31 -22.28 -4.31 10.34
N ARG A 32 -23.46 -3.71 10.57
CA ARG A 32 -23.72 -2.32 10.16
C ARG A 32 -22.74 -1.35 10.80
N ASP A 33 -22.39 -1.58 12.07
CA ASP A 33 -21.46 -0.74 12.82
C ASP A 33 -20.06 -0.70 12.18
N PHE A 34 -19.66 -1.75 11.44
CA PHE A 34 -18.42 -1.74 10.68
C PHE A 34 -18.41 -0.68 9.59
N ILE A 35 -19.54 -0.45 8.91
CA ILE A 35 -19.63 0.53 7.80
C ILE A 35 -19.66 1.97 8.33
N VAL A 36 -20.28 2.18 9.50
CA VAL A 36 -20.42 3.50 10.12
C VAL A 36 -19.34 3.78 11.16
N SER A 37 -18.39 2.86 11.33
CA SER A 37 -17.29 3.02 12.29
C SER A 37 -16.30 4.08 11.80
N GLU A 38 -16.04 5.04 12.67
CA GLU A 38 -14.99 6.06 12.46
C GLU A 38 -13.64 5.65 13.07
N ILE A 39 -13.46 4.36 13.38
CA ILE A 39 -12.24 3.86 14.01
C ILE A 39 -11.09 3.85 13.01
N ILE A 40 -10.13 4.73 13.23
CA ILE A 40 -8.85 4.73 12.53
C ILE A 40 -7.82 4.04 13.43
N HIS A 41 -7.48 2.79 13.12
CA HIS A 41 -6.48 2.06 13.90
C HIS A 41 -5.10 2.70 13.80
N ASP A 42 -4.34 2.57 14.89
CA ASP A 42 -2.97 3.06 14.99
C ASP A 42 -2.06 2.42 13.91
N PRO A 43 -1.34 3.22 13.13
CA PRO A 43 -0.40 2.71 12.12
C PRO A 43 0.76 1.93 12.73
N GLU A 44 1.13 2.16 13.99
CA GLU A 44 2.22 1.44 14.67
C GLU A 44 1.92 -0.06 14.85
N LEU A 45 0.67 -0.47 14.71
CA LEU A 45 0.28 -1.89 14.72
C LEU A 45 0.68 -2.62 13.41
N LEU A 46 1.04 -1.89 12.35
CA LEU A 46 1.56 -2.50 11.12
C LEU A 46 3.02 -2.92 11.33
N PRO A 47 3.38 -4.13 10.87
CA PRO A 47 4.75 -4.62 11.01
C PRO A 47 5.74 -3.73 10.28
N ASP A 48 6.94 -3.59 10.84
CA ASP A 48 8.08 -2.84 10.30
C ASP A 48 7.86 -1.33 10.07
N ILE A 49 6.71 -0.75 10.48
CA ILE A 49 6.41 0.68 10.24
C ILE A 49 7.50 1.59 10.84
N GLY A 50 7.97 1.32 12.05
CA GLY A 50 9.02 2.09 12.71
C GLY A 50 10.36 2.04 11.97
N LYS A 51 10.71 0.88 11.35
CA LYS A 51 11.92 0.75 10.50
C LYS A 51 11.81 1.62 9.26
N ALA A 52 10.62 1.64 8.63
CA ALA A 52 10.35 2.46 7.46
C ALA A 52 10.46 3.95 7.78
N ILE A 53 9.84 4.41 8.88
CA ILE A 53 9.93 5.79 9.35
C ILE A 53 11.38 6.19 9.54
N THR A 54 12.14 5.38 10.27
CA THR A 54 13.56 5.64 10.55
C THR A 54 14.37 5.76 9.26
N ARG A 55 14.14 4.86 8.29
CA ARG A 55 14.88 4.88 7.02
C ARG A 55 14.49 6.07 6.12
N ILE A 56 13.21 6.44 6.09
CA ILE A 56 12.73 7.62 5.35
C ILE A 56 13.27 8.91 5.99
N ALA A 57 13.28 8.99 7.33
CA ALA A 57 13.87 10.11 8.06
C ALA A 57 15.37 10.27 7.74
N HIS A 58 16.11 9.16 7.69
CA HIS A 58 17.52 9.16 7.28
C HIS A 58 17.70 9.67 5.84
N ALA A 59 16.86 9.18 4.90
CA ALA A 59 16.91 9.63 3.50
C ALA A 59 16.67 11.14 3.39
N ARG A 60 15.66 11.66 4.12
CA ARG A 60 15.37 13.11 4.19
C ARG A 60 16.53 13.92 4.71
N GLN A 61 17.12 13.48 5.84
CA GLN A 61 18.24 14.18 6.48
C GLN A 61 19.47 14.26 5.57
N ASN A 62 19.77 13.17 4.84
CA ASN A 62 20.92 13.08 3.95
C ASN A 62 20.61 13.54 2.51
N LYS A 63 19.42 14.04 2.24
CA LYS A 63 18.97 14.48 0.91
C LYS A 63 19.17 13.39 -0.15
N GLU A 64 18.92 12.14 0.24
CA GLU A 64 19.00 11.01 -0.67
C GLU A 64 17.87 11.05 -1.68
N ARG A 65 18.16 10.63 -2.90
CA ARG A 65 17.14 10.46 -3.93
C ARG A 65 16.31 9.22 -3.67
N VAL A 66 14.98 9.38 -3.68
CA VAL A 66 14.00 8.33 -3.41
C VAL A 66 13.23 8.00 -4.69
N MET A 67 12.96 6.72 -4.93
CA MET A 67 12.08 6.25 -6.00
C MET A 67 10.87 5.53 -5.38
N ILE A 68 9.66 5.96 -5.74
CA ILE A 68 8.44 5.20 -5.50
C ILE A 68 8.18 4.31 -6.72
N PHE A 69 8.05 3.01 -6.50
CA PHE A 69 7.67 2.06 -7.54
C PHE A 69 6.29 1.51 -7.23
N GLY A 70 5.28 1.87 -8.04
CA GLY A 70 3.89 1.44 -7.85
C GLY A 70 3.46 0.35 -8.82
N ASP A 71 2.19 -0.09 -8.69
CA ASP A 71 1.53 -0.89 -9.70
C ASP A 71 0.79 0.00 -10.71
N TYR A 72 0.31 -0.61 -11.79
CA TYR A 72 -0.32 0.04 -12.94
C TYR A 72 -1.85 0.19 -12.83
N ASP A 73 -2.47 -0.37 -11.80
CA ASP A 73 -3.92 -0.25 -11.58
C ASP A 73 -4.28 0.96 -10.71
N VAL A 74 -5.56 1.14 -10.43
CA VAL A 74 -6.05 2.30 -9.68
C VAL A 74 -5.45 2.34 -8.27
N ASP A 75 -5.35 1.19 -7.60
CA ASP A 75 -4.80 1.11 -6.24
C ASP A 75 -3.31 1.50 -6.23
N GLY A 76 -2.52 0.96 -7.17
CA GLY A 76 -1.10 1.31 -7.32
C GLY A 76 -0.87 2.76 -7.74
N ILE A 77 -1.70 3.30 -8.65
CA ILE A 77 -1.62 4.70 -9.09
C ILE A 77 -1.96 5.65 -7.94
N SER A 78 -3.04 5.38 -7.21
CA SER A 78 -3.47 6.19 -6.05
C SER A 78 -2.43 6.15 -4.94
N SER A 79 -1.91 4.97 -4.63
CA SER A 79 -0.81 4.78 -3.67
C SER A 79 0.41 5.60 -4.04
N THR A 80 0.83 5.50 -5.31
CA THR A 80 1.99 6.24 -5.83
C THR A 80 1.78 7.75 -5.75
N ALA A 81 0.62 8.23 -6.18
CA ALA A 81 0.29 9.65 -6.17
C ALA A 81 0.28 10.22 -4.74
N ALA A 82 -0.40 9.54 -3.81
CA ALA A 82 -0.51 9.99 -2.43
C ALA A 82 0.87 10.06 -1.76
N LEU A 83 1.68 9.01 -1.85
CA LEU A 83 3.01 8.98 -1.24
C LEU A 83 3.98 9.97 -1.91
N PHE A 84 3.94 10.08 -3.25
CA PHE A 84 4.78 11.02 -3.98
C PHE A 84 4.50 12.47 -3.57
N LEU A 85 3.23 12.88 -3.55
CA LEU A 85 2.82 14.20 -3.14
C LEU A 85 3.20 14.49 -1.69
N PHE A 86 2.99 13.53 -0.79
CA PHE A 86 3.36 13.67 0.61
C PHE A 86 4.86 13.85 0.81
N LEU A 87 5.69 12.97 0.25
CA LEU A 87 7.15 13.05 0.42
C LEU A 87 7.74 14.32 -0.21
N ARG A 88 7.19 14.77 -1.36
CA ARG A 88 7.62 15.97 -2.05
C ARG A 88 7.16 17.24 -1.35
N ASP A 89 5.85 17.36 -1.06
CA ASP A 89 5.22 18.62 -0.67
C ASP A 89 5.25 18.86 0.85
N GLU A 90 5.08 17.77 1.66
CA GLU A 90 5.10 17.91 3.12
C GLU A 90 6.52 17.70 3.70
N LEU A 91 7.32 16.81 3.11
CA LEU A 91 8.65 16.50 3.62
C LEU A 91 9.80 17.16 2.85
N GLY A 92 9.54 17.73 1.66
CA GLY A 92 10.55 18.43 0.84
C GLY A 92 11.65 17.50 0.31
N MET A 93 11.34 16.22 0.04
CA MET A 93 12.30 15.21 -0.39
C MET A 93 12.54 15.23 -1.92
N ASP A 94 13.74 14.82 -2.35
CA ASP A 94 14.04 14.52 -3.77
C ASP A 94 13.45 13.15 -4.10
N VAL A 95 12.20 13.13 -4.56
CA VAL A 95 11.43 11.94 -4.85
C VAL A 95 10.97 11.90 -6.30
N SER A 96 11.04 10.73 -6.90
CA SER A 96 10.50 10.43 -8.23
C SER A 96 9.67 9.15 -8.16
N TYR A 97 8.94 8.85 -9.24
CA TYR A 97 8.14 7.62 -9.29
C TYR A 97 8.33 6.88 -10.62
N ARG A 98 8.02 5.59 -10.60
CA ARG A 98 7.97 4.69 -11.75
C ARG A 98 6.75 3.78 -11.62
N LEU A 99 5.93 3.76 -12.67
CA LEU A 99 4.83 2.79 -12.82
C LEU A 99 5.19 1.82 -13.95
N PRO A 100 4.99 0.51 -13.78
CA PRO A 100 5.20 -0.45 -14.84
C PRO A 100 4.13 -0.30 -15.93
N HIS A 101 4.48 -0.64 -17.15
CA HIS A 101 3.50 -0.68 -18.24
C HIS A 101 2.75 -2.01 -18.22
N ARG A 102 1.40 -1.96 -18.09
CA ARG A 102 0.54 -3.15 -17.93
C ARG A 102 0.83 -4.28 -18.92
N VAL A 103 1.12 -3.96 -20.18
CA VAL A 103 1.29 -4.96 -21.24
C VAL A 103 2.74 -5.41 -21.38
N TYR A 104 3.71 -4.49 -21.25
CA TYR A 104 5.12 -4.79 -21.52
C TYR A 104 5.88 -5.25 -20.28
N ASP A 105 5.62 -4.64 -19.12
CA ASP A 105 6.36 -4.93 -17.89
C ASP A 105 5.62 -5.99 -17.04
N GLY A 106 4.28 -5.98 -17.07
CA GLY A 106 3.45 -6.81 -16.20
C GLY A 106 3.51 -6.34 -14.74
N TYR A 107 3.05 -7.18 -13.82
CA TYR A 107 2.97 -6.88 -12.39
C TYR A 107 4.32 -7.02 -11.70
N GLY A 108 4.57 -6.14 -10.72
CA GLY A 108 5.72 -6.17 -9.81
C GLY A 108 7.00 -5.59 -10.40
N ILE A 109 7.98 -5.36 -9.51
CA ILE A 109 9.28 -4.81 -9.89
C ILE A 109 10.16 -5.88 -10.54
N LYS A 110 10.96 -5.51 -11.55
CA LYS A 110 11.85 -6.41 -12.28
C LYS A 110 13.29 -5.89 -12.24
N SER A 111 14.27 -6.78 -12.48
CA SER A 111 15.69 -6.41 -12.42
C SER A 111 16.05 -5.27 -13.36
N TYR A 112 15.48 -5.19 -14.56
CA TYR A 112 15.75 -4.07 -15.48
C TYR A 112 15.16 -2.73 -15.00
N HIS A 113 14.08 -2.75 -14.19
CA HIS A 113 13.63 -1.53 -13.50
C HIS A 113 14.68 -1.08 -12.47
N ILE A 114 15.28 -2.03 -11.77
CA ILE A 114 16.34 -1.75 -10.79
C ILE A 114 17.56 -1.12 -11.45
N ASP A 115 17.98 -1.61 -12.64
CA ASP A 115 19.08 -1.01 -13.42
C ASP A 115 18.76 0.45 -13.82
N GLU A 116 17.52 0.70 -14.31
CA GLU A 116 17.06 2.05 -14.62
C GLU A 116 17.10 2.97 -13.38
N ILE A 117 16.62 2.48 -12.24
CA ILE A 117 16.56 3.23 -10.99
C ILE A 117 17.97 3.51 -10.45
N ALA A 118 18.85 2.52 -10.47
CA ALA A 118 20.24 2.66 -10.04
C ALA A 118 21.00 3.72 -10.86
N SER A 119 20.76 3.78 -12.19
CA SER A 119 21.38 4.77 -13.09
C SER A 119 21.03 6.21 -12.72
N LYS A 120 19.94 6.44 -12.00
CA LYS A 120 19.47 7.75 -11.54
C LYS A 120 20.07 8.16 -10.19
N GLY A 121 20.92 7.34 -9.58
CA GLY A 121 21.55 7.61 -8.29
C GLY A 121 20.61 7.50 -7.09
N VAL A 122 19.53 6.73 -7.21
CA VAL A 122 18.56 6.44 -6.14
C VAL A 122 19.25 5.67 -5.02
N LYS A 123 18.90 5.97 -3.76
CA LYS A 123 19.39 5.30 -2.56
C LYS A 123 18.31 4.54 -1.82
N LEU A 124 17.06 4.94 -1.99
CA LEU A 124 15.91 4.29 -1.37
C LEU A 124 14.81 4.06 -2.40
N ILE A 125 14.35 2.82 -2.49
CA ILE A 125 13.15 2.44 -3.25
C ILE A 125 12.03 2.18 -2.25
N ILE A 126 10.86 2.75 -2.49
CA ILE A 126 9.64 2.43 -1.74
C ILE A 126 8.66 1.84 -2.75
N THR A 127 8.36 0.53 -2.61
CA THR A 127 7.31 -0.06 -3.43
C THR A 127 5.94 0.19 -2.80
N VAL A 128 4.94 0.47 -3.61
CA VAL A 128 3.56 0.64 -3.17
C VAL A 128 2.64 -0.27 -3.97
N ASP A 129 1.74 -0.98 -3.30
CA ASP A 129 0.80 -1.93 -3.89
C ASP A 129 1.47 -3.11 -4.62
N CYS A 130 2.74 -3.35 -4.34
CA CYS A 130 3.53 -4.47 -4.87
C CYS A 130 4.78 -4.70 -4.02
N GLY A 131 5.52 -5.76 -4.33
CA GLY A 131 6.83 -5.98 -3.72
C GLY A 131 6.90 -7.15 -2.74
N THR A 132 5.81 -7.52 -2.08
CA THR A 132 5.82 -8.62 -1.09
C THR A 132 6.34 -9.94 -1.66
N LYS A 133 6.17 -10.18 -2.96
CA LYS A 133 6.61 -11.40 -3.66
C LYS A 133 7.88 -11.22 -4.50
N ASP A 134 8.40 -10.01 -4.63
CA ASP A 134 9.47 -9.65 -5.57
C ASP A 134 10.87 -9.80 -4.93
N ARG A 135 11.17 -10.98 -4.38
CA ARG A 135 12.41 -11.25 -3.63
C ARG A 135 13.68 -11.01 -4.45
N GLU A 136 13.76 -11.61 -5.65
CA GLU A 136 14.98 -11.54 -6.48
C GLU A 136 15.30 -10.10 -6.93
N PRO A 137 14.35 -9.29 -7.46
CA PRO A 137 14.64 -7.90 -7.79
C PRO A 137 15.01 -7.04 -6.56
N ILE A 138 14.40 -7.30 -5.41
CA ILE A 138 14.71 -6.57 -4.17
C ILE A 138 16.12 -6.91 -3.68
N GLU A 139 16.51 -8.18 -3.70
CA GLU A 139 17.88 -8.61 -3.39
C GLU A 139 18.88 -7.98 -4.37
N TYR A 140 18.55 -7.94 -5.66
CA TYR A 140 19.37 -7.26 -6.67
C TYR A 140 19.55 -5.78 -6.40
N ALA A 141 18.49 -5.06 -6.01
CA ALA A 141 18.57 -3.65 -5.62
C ALA A 141 19.53 -3.44 -4.43
N ARG A 142 19.46 -4.30 -3.42
CA ARG A 142 20.37 -4.26 -2.26
C ARG A 142 21.82 -4.51 -2.65
N ASN A 143 22.07 -5.45 -3.55
CA ASN A 143 23.43 -5.73 -4.06
C ASN A 143 24.03 -4.55 -4.83
N LEU A 144 23.18 -3.67 -5.38
CA LEU A 144 23.59 -2.40 -5.99
C LEU A 144 23.69 -1.23 -4.98
N GLY A 145 23.50 -1.50 -3.68
CA GLY A 145 23.62 -0.52 -2.61
C GLY A 145 22.41 0.42 -2.46
N MET A 146 21.23 -0.05 -2.87
CA MET A 146 19.95 0.64 -2.66
C MET A 146 19.17 -0.07 -1.54
N ASP A 147 18.60 0.68 -0.62
CA ASP A 147 17.66 0.17 0.37
C ASP A 147 16.25 0.08 -0.22
N VAL A 148 15.47 -0.88 0.27
CA VAL A 148 14.10 -1.11 -0.18
C VAL A 148 13.15 -1.14 1.02
N ILE A 149 12.03 -0.44 0.90
CA ILE A 149 10.86 -0.54 1.77
C ILE A 149 9.70 -1.04 0.90
N VAL A 150 9.04 -2.10 1.33
CA VAL A 150 7.84 -2.65 0.69
C VAL A 150 6.61 -2.20 1.45
N THR A 151 5.64 -1.58 0.74
CA THR A 151 4.29 -1.34 1.26
C THR A 151 3.29 -2.04 0.34
N ASP A 152 2.56 -3.01 0.88
CA ASP A 152 1.77 -3.92 0.06
C ASP A 152 0.61 -4.51 0.86
N HIS A 153 -0.38 -5.06 0.18
CA HIS A 153 -1.54 -5.71 0.79
C HIS A 153 -1.80 -7.11 0.21
N HIS A 154 -1.01 -7.53 -0.75
CA HIS A 154 -1.12 -8.86 -1.35
C HIS A 154 -0.71 -9.97 -0.40
N SER A 155 -1.17 -11.19 -0.67
CA SER A 155 -0.85 -12.38 0.14
C SER A 155 0.66 -12.56 0.32
N CYS A 156 1.08 -12.76 1.57
CA CYS A 156 2.48 -12.93 1.91
C CYS A 156 2.97 -14.36 1.62
N PRO A 157 4.16 -14.51 1.01
CA PRO A 157 4.85 -15.80 0.93
C PRO A 157 5.37 -16.21 2.31
N LEU A 158 5.77 -17.48 2.44
CA LEU A 158 6.38 -18.00 3.68
C LEU A 158 7.69 -17.26 4.03
N VAL A 159 8.43 -16.84 3.01
CA VAL A 159 9.68 -16.09 3.17
C VAL A 159 9.54 -14.76 2.49
N LEU A 160 9.55 -13.70 3.28
CA LEU A 160 9.46 -12.32 2.81
C LEU A 160 10.76 -11.89 2.11
N PRO A 161 10.71 -10.82 1.28
CA PRO A 161 11.92 -10.19 0.76
C PRO A 161 12.85 -9.73 1.90
N ASP A 162 14.15 -9.90 1.71
CA ASP A 162 15.15 -9.36 2.62
C ASP A 162 15.39 -7.89 2.28
N CYS A 163 14.73 -6.99 3.01
CA CYS A 163 14.76 -5.55 2.82
C CYS A 163 14.62 -4.83 4.17
N ILE A 164 14.67 -3.49 4.17
CA ILE A 164 14.58 -2.68 5.40
C ILE A 164 13.24 -2.92 6.12
N ALA A 165 12.15 -2.92 5.37
CA ALA A 165 10.81 -3.07 5.93
C ALA A 165 9.86 -3.72 4.91
N VAL A 166 8.93 -4.55 5.40
CA VAL A 166 7.78 -5.06 4.65
C VAL A 166 6.52 -4.72 5.44
N ILE A 167 5.84 -3.65 5.03
CA ILE A 167 4.62 -3.17 5.65
C ILE A 167 3.45 -3.82 4.93
N ASN A 168 2.81 -4.79 5.57
CA ASN A 168 1.68 -5.52 5.00
C ASN A 168 0.81 -6.08 6.14
N SER A 169 -0.48 -5.71 6.15
CA SER A 169 -1.43 -6.15 7.20
C SER A 169 -1.70 -7.65 7.18
N LEU A 170 -1.42 -8.35 6.07
CA LEU A 170 -1.62 -9.79 5.92
C LEU A 170 -0.45 -10.64 6.44
N ARG A 171 0.65 -10.05 6.88
CA ARG A 171 1.76 -10.78 7.52
C ARG A 171 1.26 -11.55 8.74
N GLN A 172 1.85 -12.71 9.00
CA GLN A 172 1.47 -13.57 10.12
C GLN A 172 1.72 -12.90 11.49
N ASP A 173 2.74 -12.06 11.57
CA ASP A 173 3.14 -11.30 12.76
C ASP A 173 2.48 -9.91 12.85
N SER A 174 1.54 -9.58 11.96
CA SER A 174 0.82 -8.31 11.99
C SER A 174 -0.17 -8.26 13.16
N LEU A 175 -0.08 -7.19 13.94
CA LEU A 175 -1.03 -6.86 15.00
C LEU A 175 -2.15 -5.93 14.52
N TYR A 176 -2.11 -5.51 13.26
CA TYR A 176 -3.10 -4.60 12.70
C TYR A 176 -4.48 -5.27 12.64
N PRO A 177 -5.53 -4.69 13.27
CA PRO A 177 -6.81 -5.38 13.46
C PRO A 177 -7.57 -5.63 12.15
N PHE A 178 -7.43 -4.73 11.16
CA PHE A 178 -8.14 -4.83 9.88
C PHE A 178 -7.22 -5.35 8.78
N ARG A 179 -7.48 -6.57 8.34
CA ARG A 179 -6.65 -7.25 7.32
C ARG A 179 -7.05 -6.92 5.87
N GLY A 180 -8.12 -6.16 5.67
CA GLY A 180 -8.66 -5.83 4.34
C GLY A 180 -8.22 -4.47 3.80
N LEU A 181 -7.06 -3.94 4.23
CA LEU A 181 -6.53 -2.72 3.63
C LEU A 181 -6.21 -2.95 2.15
N SER A 182 -6.52 -1.96 1.30
CA SER A 182 -5.99 -1.86 -0.06
C SER A 182 -4.54 -1.39 -0.04
N GLY A 183 -3.84 -1.41 -1.17
CA GLY A 183 -2.49 -0.85 -1.29
C GLY A 183 -2.46 0.64 -0.94
N SER A 184 -3.48 1.41 -1.41
CA SER A 184 -3.65 2.82 -1.06
C SER A 184 -3.96 3.01 0.43
N GLY A 185 -4.72 2.11 1.04
CA GLY A 185 -4.97 2.10 2.48
C GLY A 185 -3.70 1.87 3.29
N VAL A 186 -2.83 0.94 2.89
CA VAL A 186 -1.51 0.73 3.52
C VAL A 186 -0.64 1.98 3.35
N THR A 187 -0.61 2.55 2.16
CA THR A 187 0.13 3.80 1.88
C THR A 187 -0.37 4.96 2.75
N TRP A 188 -1.68 5.10 2.92
CA TRP A 188 -2.25 6.13 3.79
C TRP A 188 -1.84 5.94 5.26
N LYS A 189 -1.71 4.69 5.73
CA LYS A 189 -1.18 4.38 7.06
C LYS A 189 0.31 4.73 7.20
N VAL A 190 1.10 4.56 6.15
CA VAL A 190 2.49 5.03 6.13
C VAL A 190 2.56 6.56 6.20
N ILE A 191 1.71 7.26 5.45
CA ILE A 191 1.57 8.73 5.53
C ILE A 191 1.16 9.15 6.95
N HIS A 192 0.21 8.45 7.57
CA HIS A 192 -0.22 8.69 8.95
C HIS A 192 0.98 8.62 9.91
N ALA A 193 1.71 7.51 9.92
CA ALA A 193 2.85 7.32 10.80
C ALA A 193 3.98 8.34 10.56
N LEU A 194 4.25 8.70 9.31
CA LEU A 194 5.21 9.74 8.97
C LEU A 194 4.74 11.12 9.41
N SER A 195 3.44 11.42 9.31
CA SER A 195 2.86 12.68 9.78
C SER A 195 2.97 12.81 11.28
N ASP A 196 2.65 11.77 12.04
CA ASP A 196 2.82 11.74 13.50
C ASP A 196 4.27 11.93 13.92
N PHE A 197 5.21 11.40 13.14
CA PHE A 197 6.64 11.55 13.43
C PHE A 197 7.19 12.94 13.11
N PHE A 198 6.81 13.54 11.98
CA PHE A 198 7.39 14.80 11.50
C PHE A 198 6.59 16.06 11.86
N SER A 199 5.28 15.94 12.01
CA SER A 199 4.36 17.08 12.20
C SER A 199 3.08 16.65 12.92
N PRO A 200 3.20 16.16 14.18
CA PRO A 200 2.08 15.54 14.91
C PRO A 200 0.87 16.48 15.04
N GLU A 201 1.11 17.79 15.13
CA GLU A 201 0.06 18.80 15.21
C GLU A 201 -0.74 18.99 13.91
N ARG A 202 -0.22 18.50 12.78
CA ARG A 202 -0.85 18.60 11.45
C ARG A 202 -1.36 17.27 10.91
N THR A 203 -1.20 16.18 11.68
CA THR A 203 -1.55 14.82 11.18
C THR A 203 -2.95 14.76 10.62
N GLN A 204 -3.96 15.28 11.31
CA GLN A 204 -5.36 15.22 10.86
C GLN A 204 -5.58 15.99 9.54
N ASP A 205 -5.01 17.17 9.40
CA ASP A 205 -5.10 17.98 8.18
C ASP A 205 -4.43 17.27 7.00
N ILE A 206 -3.26 16.66 7.24
CA ILE A 206 -2.53 15.91 6.24
C ILE A 206 -3.34 14.68 5.79
N LEU A 207 -3.88 13.91 6.73
CA LEU A 207 -4.68 12.73 6.43
C LEU A 207 -5.94 13.09 5.63
N GLN A 208 -6.62 14.20 5.99
CA GLN A 208 -7.77 14.67 5.26
C GLN A 208 -7.42 15.14 3.84
N LYS A 209 -6.24 15.74 3.64
CA LYS A 209 -5.76 16.18 2.32
C LYS A 209 -5.58 15.03 1.33
N TYR A 210 -5.18 13.85 1.82
CA TYR A 210 -4.88 12.70 0.95
C TYR A 210 -5.99 11.64 0.88
N VAL A 211 -7.04 11.76 1.72
CA VAL A 211 -8.11 10.75 1.77
C VAL A 211 -8.82 10.58 0.43
N ASP A 212 -9.05 11.67 -0.30
CA ASP A 212 -9.75 11.62 -1.60
C ASP A 212 -8.96 10.82 -2.65
N ILE A 213 -7.62 10.85 -2.58
CA ILE A 213 -6.76 10.09 -3.50
C ILE A 213 -6.78 8.61 -3.17
N VAL A 214 -6.75 8.25 -1.88
CA VAL A 214 -6.65 6.85 -1.45
C VAL A 214 -8.01 6.14 -1.40
N SER A 215 -9.11 6.87 -1.53
CA SER A 215 -10.47 6.33 -1.55
C SER A 215 -10.98 6.00 -2.96
N LEU A 216 -10.17 6.21 -4.00
CA LEU A 216 -10.51 5.86 -5.39
C LEU A 216 -10.46 4.35 -5.63
#